data_b7fdf063c7f706152f3e851affa65e1b
#
_entry.id   b7fdf063c7f706152f3e851affa65e1b
#
_cell.length_a   1.000
_cell.length_b   1.000
_cell.length_c   1.000
_cell.angle_alpha   90.00
_cell.angle_beta   90.00
_cell.angle_gamma   90.00
#
_symmetry.space_group_name_H-M   'P 1'
#
loop_
_entity.id
_entity.type
_entity.pdbx_description
1 polymer ?
#
loop_
_entity_poly.entity_id
_entity_poly.type
_entity_poly.pdbx_seq_one_letter_code
_entity_poly.pdbx_strand_id
1 'polypeptide(L)'
;MLDITQDAKKIISYSKVIMFPTLILGIFLVYFFSINKYVDETYKLIHNLFLSISILTLMVSLYYKIIGSVVSVFAIYLCYIIVNNTRYMFGEDYVFSSAYNVWIIIFLPTLILINYFAKFKSTKYYWSGFFIFLFMETFLIEKLLNQTINTDATYFYKHIGMMNYPSIYVSLICIFYLLAKYISKGKILMIKTLFSSISIMLALYFSNILPAFSLFFLSAILIEFVVTVYYVFYIRYKNEELNVANLNMFYKESEKKYPPKYSITLLYIDDYERLLKRFGERKIILLKKMFLKKISKTCPGVKIYNYQDDALILGFVNIKTNECFEKAEEIRRAIATSIFVFNENNHLQLTVSQCVSEKKRSDNNAEAVLQRAEISLKKACKFTRNITVKA
;
A
#
# COMPACT_ATOMS: atom_id res chain seq x y z
N MET A 1 1.06 31.38 -0.91
CA MET A 1 0.96 30.74 0.41
C MET A 1 0.71 29.26 0.13
N LEU A 2 1.78 28.47 0.07
CA LEU A 2 1.76 27.04 -0.26
C LEU A 2 1.02 26.27 0.84
N ASP A 3 0.29 25.28 0.42
CA ASP A 3 -0.67 24.42 1.12
C ASP A 3 -0.08 23.65 2.32
N ILE A 4 0.46 24.36 3.31
CA ILE A 4 1.00 23.81 4.58
C ILE A 4 -0.05 22.91 5.26
N THR A 5 -1.35 23.23 5.08
CA THR A 5 -2.44 22.45 5.66
C THR A 5 -2.68 21.09 4.97
N GLN A 6 -2.42 20.97 3.68
CA GLN A 6 -2.54 19.68 2.96
C GLN A 6 -1.35 18.78 3.27
N ASP A 7 -0.15 19.33 3.33
CA ASP A 7 1.05 18.56 3.68
C ASP A 7 1.05 18.14 5.15
N ALA A 8 0.58 18.99 6.07
CA ALA A 8 0.39 18.62 7.47
C ALA A 8 -0.63 17.48 7.65
N LYS A 9 -1.78 17.51 6.97
CA LYS A 9 -2.75 16.41 6.98
C LYS A 9 -2.19 15.11 6.40
N LYS A 10 -1.33 15.22 5.41
CA LYS A 10 -0.64 14.09 4.79
C LYS A 10 0.38 13.46 5.74
N ILE A 11 1.19 14.30 6.41
CA ILE A 11 2.14 13.88 7.45
C ILE A 11 1.42 13.20 8.62
N ILE A 12 0.31 13.74 9.10
CA ILE A 12 -0.50 13.17 10.18
C ILE A 12 -1.11 11.81 9.75
N SER A 13 -1.54 11.67 8.49
CA SER A 13 -2.03 10.38 8.00
C SER A 13 -0.93 9.32 7.91
N TYR A 14 0.29 9.72 7.59
CA TYR A 14 1.46 8.83 7.54
C TYR A 14 1.96 8.46 8.93
N SER A 15 1.97 9.39 9.87
CA SER A 15 2.40 9.12 11.25
C SER A 15 1.54 8.05 11.93
N LYS A 16 0.22 8.04 11.68
CA LYS A 16 -0.68 7.02 12.22
C LYS A 16 -0.35 5.60 11.73
N VAL A 17 0.10 5.46 10.49
CA VAL A 17 0.45 4.13 9.95
C VAL A 17 1.79 3.65 10.46
N ILE A 18 2.75 4.56 10.68
CA ILE A 18 4.07 4.24 11.25
C ILE A 18 3.94 3.85 12.73
N MET A 19 3.01 4.45 13.44
CA MET A 19 2.83 4.23 14.88
C MET A 19 2.65 2.75 15.25
N PHE A 20 1.86 1.98 14.51
CA PHE A 20 1.63 0.57 14.80
C PHE A 20 2.90 -0.30 14.68
N PRO A 21 3.65 -0.27 13.57
CA PRO A 21 4.90 -1.03 13.45
C PRO A 21 5.95 -0.61 14.47
N THR A 22 6.10 0.68 14.76
CA THR A 22 7.05 1.16 15.79
C THR A 22 6.68 0.69 17.17
N LEU A 23 5.39 0.67 17.51
CA LEU A 23 4.88 0.20 18.79
C LEU A 23 5.11 -1.30 18.95
N ILE A 24 4.82 -2.09 17.92
CA ILE A 24 5.09 -3.54 17.91
C ILE A 24 6.60 -3.76 18.15
N LEU A 25 7.44 -3.16 17.35
CA LEU A 25 8.90 -3.34 17.45
C LEU A 25 9.42 -2.88 18.82
N GLY A 26 8.92 -1.78 19.38
CA GLY A 26 9.25 -1.27 20.69
C GLY A 26 8.85 -2.23 21.81
N ILE A 27 7.65 -2.79 21.78
CA ILE A 27 7.19 -3.79 22.74
C ILE A 27 8.10 -5.04 22.72
N PHE A 28 8.45 -5.51 21.52
CA PHE A 28 9.31 -6.68 21.38
C PHE A 28 10.75 -6.41 21.84
N LEU A 29 11.28 -5.21 21.62
CA LEU A 29 12.57 -4.81 22.19
C LEU A 29 12.55 -4.78 23.72
N VAL A 30 11.53 -4.15 24.32
CA VAL A 30 11.38 -4.10 25.78
C VAL A 30 11.26 -5.51 26.36
N TYR A 31 10.43 -6.35 25.73
CA TYR A 31 10.26 -7.74 26.12
C TYR A 31 11.58 -8.52 26.04
N PHE A 32 12.35 -8.35 24.98
CA PHE A 32 13.66 -8.98 24.80
C PHE A 32 14.63 -8.63 25.95
N PHE A 33 14.72 -7.36 26.33
CA PHE A 33 15.60 -6.94 27.43
C PHE A 33 15.11 -7.40 28.81
N SER A 34 13.83 -7.71 28.96
CA SER A 34 13.22 -8.13 30.22
C SER A 34 13.29 -9.64 30.48
N ILE A 35 13.40 -10.48 29.43
CA ILE A 35 13.20 -11.96 29.53
C ILE A 35 14.50 -12.77 29.57
N ASN A 36 15.60 -12.23 29.92
CA ASN A 36 16.88 -12.99 29.99
C ASN A 36 16.87 -14.28 30.81
N LYS A 37 15.73 -14.75 31.37
CA LYS A 37 15.65 -15.89 32.31
C LYS A 37 14.77 -17.09 31.90
N TYR A 38 13.93 -17.01 30.83
CA TYR A 38 12.96 -18.09 30.53
C TYR A 38 13.09 -18.58 29.08
N VAL A 39 13.93 -19.59 28.86
CA VAL A 39 14.41 -19.86 27.51
C VAL A 39 13.59 -20.88 26.71
N ASP A 40 13.20 -22.02 27.27
CA ASP A 40 12.70 -23.14 26.46
C ASP A 40 11.17 -23.19 26.24
N GLU A 41 10.38 -22.92 27.25
CA GLU A 41 8.92 -22.94 27.11
C GLU A 41 8.41 -21.75 26.28
N THR A 42 9.01 -20.59 26.47
CA THR A 42 8.70 -19.38 25.70
C THR A 42 9.04 -19.52 24.22
N TYR A 43 10.12 -20.25 23.88
CA TYR A 43 10.47 -20.50 22.47
C TYR A 43 9.39 -21.26 21.73
N LYS A 44 8.88 -22.37 22.30
CA LYS A 44 7.80 -23.15 21.65
C LYS A 44 6.53 -22.35 21.43
N LEU A 45 6.16 -21.51 22.40
CA LEU A 45 5.02 -20.62 22.28
C LEU A 45 5.22 -19.60 21.15
N ILE A 46 6.37 -18.94 21.11
CA ILE A 46 6.71 -17.94 20.09
C ILE A 46 6.73 -18.58 18.71
N HIS A 47 7.31 -19.77 18.56
CA HIS A 47 7.34 -20.52 17.31
C HIS A 47 5.92 -20.83 16.81
N ASN A 48 5.05 -21.38 17.67
CA ASN A 48 3.67 -21.68 17.30
C ASN A 48 2.86 -20.43 16.95
N LEU A 49 3.06 -19.32 17.65
CA LEU A 49 2.45 -18.04 17.33
C LEU A 49 2.93 -17.52 15.96
N PHE A 50 4.24 -17.62 15.69
CA PHE A 50 4.79 -17.23 14.38
C PHE A 50 4.14 -18.00 13.24
N LEU A 51 4.02 -19.34 13.36
CA LEU A 51 3.38 -20.17 12.34
C LEU A 51 1.91 -19.80 12.15
N SER A 52 1.17 -19.66 13.25
CA SER A 52 -0.27 -19.36 13.23
C SER A 52 -0.55 -17.99 12.57
N ILE A 53 0.22 -16.97 12.94
CA ILE A 53 0.07 -15.62 12.37
C ILE A 53 0.53 -15.57 10.90
N SER A 54 1.55 -16.35 10.53
CA SER A 54 1.99 -16.47 9.13
C SER A 54 0.87 -17.04 8.24
N ILE A 55 0.23 -18.13 8.68
CA ILE A 55 -0.90 -18.72 7.98
C ILE A 55 -2.07 -17.74 7.87
N LEU A 56 -2.43 -17.08 8.97
CA LEU A 56 -3.51 -16.09 8.99
C LEU A 56 -3.22 -14.92 8.04
N THR A 57 -1.98 -14.41 8.02
CA THR A 57 -1.56 -13.33 7.14
C THR A 57 -1.62 -13.75 5.67
N LEU A 58 -1.22 -14.99 5.36
CA LEU A 58 -1.34 -15.57 4.04
C LEU A 58 -2.80 -15.68 3.59
N MET A 59 -3.70 -16.20 4.45
CA MET A 59 -5.12 -16.31 4.13
C MET A 59 -5.74 -14.94 3.84
N VAL A 60 -5.49 -13.94 4.68
CA VAL A 60 -5.98 -12.57 4.46
C VAL A 60 -5.41 -12.00 3.15
N SER A 61 -4.13 -12.18 2.90
CA SER A 61 -3.45 -11.64 1.70
C SER A 61 -3.95 -12.28 0.41
N LEU A 62 -4.21 -13.59 0.41
CA LEU A 62 -4.78 -14.32 -0.72
C LEU A 62 -6.23 -13.90 -0.98
N TYR A 63 -7.05 -13.84 0.05
CA TYR A 63 -8.46 -13.43 -0.06
C TYR A 63 -8.61 -12.05 -0.68
N TYR A 64 -7.79 -11.08 -0.26
CA TYR A 64 -7.80 -9.72 -0.80
C TYR A 64 -6.88 -9.51 -2.01
N LYS A 65 -6.27 -10.59 -2.55
CA LYS A 65 -5.39 -10.55 -3.72
C LYS A 65 -4.21 -9.58 -3.58
N ILE A 66 -3.66 -9.46 -2.38
CA ILE A 66 -2.51 -8.59 -2.08
C ILE A 66 -1.22 -9.39 -2.32
N ILE A 67 -0.85 -9.58 -3.59
CA ILE A 67 0.26 -10.44 -4.00
C ILE A 67 1.58 -10.08 -3.29
N GLY A 68 1.87 -8.78 -3.14
CA GLY A 68 3.08 -8.34 -2.43
C GLY A 68 3.15 -8.79 -0.97
N SER A 69 2.01 -8.91 -0.26
CA SER A 69 1.97 -9.47 1.09
C SER A 69 2.19 -10.98 1.09
N VAL A 70 1.58 -11.69 0.15
CA VAL A 70 1.76 -13.16 0.02
C VAL A 70 3.23 -13.48 -0.12
N VAL A 71 3.93 -12.76 -1.00
CA VAL A 71 5.35 -12.99 -1.26
C VAL A 71 6.21 -12.60 -0.06
N SER A 72 5.93 -11.46 0.60
CA SER A 72 6.66 -11.06 1.80
C SER A 72 6.54 -12.11 2.92
N VAL A 73 5.33 -12.59 3.19
CA VAL A 73 5.10 -13.60 4.22
C VAL A 73 5.81 -14.90 3.90
N PHE A 74 5.74 -15.33 2.64
CA PHE A 74 6.42 -16.55 2.19
C PHE A 74 7.94 -16.41 2.31
N ALA A 75 8.51 -15.26 1.95
CA ALA A 75 9.92 -14.99 2.10
C ALA A 75 10.37 -14.99 3.58
N ILE A 76 9.61 -14.34 4.47
CA ILE A 76 9.88 -14.34 5.92
C ILE A 76 9.82 -15.78 6.48
N TYR A 77 8.83 -16.54 6.06
CA TYR A 77 8.65 -17.93 6.48
C TYR A 77 9.80 -18.82 6.02
N LEU A 78 10.21 -18.72 4.75
CA LEU A 78 11.37 -19.44 4.23
C LEU A 78 12.65 -19.07 4.97
N CYS A 79 12.85 -17.77 5.22
CA CYS A 79 13.98 -17.27 6.00
C CYS A 79 14.05 -17.95 7.37
N TYR A 80 12.92 -17.95 8.06
CA TYR A 80 12.82 -18.56 9.37
C TYR A 80 13.16 -20.07 9.35
N ILE A 81 12.61 -20.81 8.36
CA ILE A 81 12.86 -22.26 8.25
C ILE A 81 14.32 -22.54 7.94
N ILE A 82 14.90 -21.86 6.96
CA ILE A 82 16.29 -22.06 6.56
C ILE A 82 17.21 -21.83 7.75
N VAL A 83 17.04 -20.71 8.44
CA VAL A 83 17.85 -20.37 9.58
C VAL A 83 17.67 -21.35 10.72
N ASN A 84 16.41 -21.75 11.02
CA ASN A 84 16.15 -22.69 12.09
C ASN A 84 16.71 -24.10 11.78
N ASN A 85 16.57 -24.58 10.54
CA ASN A 85 17.06 -25.90 10.15
C ASN A 85 18.59 -25.96 10.02
N THR A 86 19.22 -24.95 9.47
CA THR A 86 20.68 -24.91 9.37
C THR A 86 21.34 -24.91 10.72
N ARG A 87 20.72 -24.31 11.73
CA ARG A 87 21.17 -24.37 13.12
C ARG A 87 21.15 -25.78 13.68
N TYR A 88 20.15 -26.59 13.36
CA TYR A 88 20.08 -27.99 13.76
C TYR A 88 21.07 -28.90 13.02
N MET A 89 21.38 -28.59 11.74
CA MET A 89 22.20 -29.47 10.91
C MET A 89 23.71 -29.27 11.09
N PHE A 90 24.16 -28.05 11.37
CA PHE A 90 25.60 -27.71 11.31
C PHE A 90 26.23 -27.35 12.67
N GLY A 91 25.46 -27.35 13.75
CA GLY A 91 25.96 -26.91 15.06
C GLY A 91 26.18 -25.40 15.18
N GLU A 92 26.71 -24.93 16.29
CA GLU A 92 26.88 -23.48 16.56
C GLU A 92 28.05 -22.85 15.81
N ASP A 93 28.83 -23.65 15.04
CA ASP A 93 30.12 -23.25 14.54
C ASP A 93 30.14 -22.68 13.10
N TYR A 94 31.19 -22.05 12.81
CA TYR A 94 31.82 -21.29 11.72
C TYR A 94 31.17 -21.30 10.30
N VAL A 95 30.73 -22.47 9.79
CA VAL A 95 30.17 -22.60 8.42
C VAL A 95 28.78 -21.93 8.34
N PHE A 96 28.06 -21.97 9.43
CA PHE A 96 26.73 -21.38 9.54
C PHE A 96 26.76 -19.86 9.42
N SER A 97 27.72 -19.20 10.03
CA SER A 97 27.79 -17.73 9.99
C SER A 97 28.08 -17.19 8.58
N SER A 98 28.86 -17.92 7.77
CA SER A 98 29.21 -17.48 6.41
C SER A 98 28.06 -17.65 5.42
N ALA A 99 27.41 -18.81 5.41
CA ALA A 99 26.22 -19.09 4.60
C ALA A 99 25.09 -18.12 4.88
N TYR A 100 24.91 -17.86 6.14
CA TYR A 100 23.91 -16.98 6.70
C TYR A 100 24.10 -15.53 6.27
N ASN A 101 25.31 -15.03 6.35
CA ASN A 101 25.66 -13.68 5.96
C ASN A 101 25.50 -13.44 4.44
N VAL A 102 25.83 -14.43 3.63
CA VAL A 102 25.61 -14.39 2.18
C VAL A 102 24.12 -14.35 1.88
N TRP A 103 23.32 -15.13 2.58
CA TRP A 103 21.88 -15.17 2.38
C TRP A 103 21.22 -13.85 2.73
N ILE A 104 21.64 -13.16 3.81
CA ILE A 104 21.14 -11.84 4.19
C ILE A 104 21.47 -10.80 3.13
N ILE A 105 22.67 -10.81 2.58
CA ILE A 105 23.08 -9.87 1.53
C ILE A 105 22.13 -9.95 0.33
N ILE A 106 21.60 -11.12 0.05
CA ILE A 106 20.70 -11.36 -1.07
C ILE A 106 19.23 -11.13 -0.70
N PHE A 107 18.80 -11.58 0.47
CA PHE A 107 17.41 -11.60 0.90
C PHE A 107 16.76 -10.20 1.01
N LEU A 108 17.42 -9.23 1.62
CA LEU A 108 16.87 -7.89 1.79
C LEU A 108 16.67 -7.14 0.46
N PRO A 109 17.65 -7.11 -0.47
CA PRO A 109 17.45 -6.57 -1.81
C PRO A 109 16.31 -7.27 -2.56
N THR A 110 16.19 -8.59 -2.41
CA THR A 110 15.11 -9.38 -3.01
C THR A 110 13.74 -9.00 -2.52
N LEU A 111 13.55 -8.89 -1.23
CA LEU A 111 12.31 -8.43 -0.63
C LEU A 111 11.88 -7.06 -1.20
N ILE A 112 12.84 -6.16 -1.40
CA ILE A 112 12.60 -4.85 -2.00
C ILE A 112 12.17 -4.97 -3.45
N LEU A 113 12.87 -5.78 -4.24
CA LEU A 113 12.57 -6.02 -5.65
C LEU A 113 11.20 -6.66 -5.81
N ILE A 114 10.87 -7.67 -5.03
CA ILE A 114 9.57 -8.35 -5.04
C ILE A 114 8.44 -7.35 -4.78
N ASN A 115 8.55 -6.50 -3.75
CA ASN A 115 7.56 -5.47 -3.46
C ASN A 115 7.49 -4.39 -4.56
N TYR A 116 8.56 -4.15 -5.28
CA TYR A 116 8.57 -3.25 -6.43
C TYR A 116 7.86 -3.87 -7.63
N PHE A 117 8.13 -5.13 -7.93
CA PHE A 117 7.52 -5.86 -9.04
C PHE A 117 6.07 -6.26 -8.79
N ALA A 118 5.64 -6.41 -7.53
CA ALA A 118 4.23 -6.66 -7.17
C ALA A 118 3.24 -5.61 -7.70
N LYS A 119 3.73 -4.52 -8.28
CA LYS A 119 2.91 -3.49 -8.93
C LYS A 119 2.56 -3.78 -10.39
N PHE A 120 3.18 -4.77 -11.03
CA PHE A 120 2.86 -5.10 -12.39
C PHE A 120 1.54 -5.87 -12.45
N LYS A 121 0.58 -5.37 -13.21
CA LYS A 121 -0.78 -5.90 -13.34
C LYS A 121 -0.87 -7.31 -13.95
N SER A 122 0.22 -7.83 -14.51
CA SER A 122 0.26 -9.16 -15.12
C SER A 122 0.71 -10.21 -14.11
N THR A 123 -0.25 -10.93 -13.54
CA THR A 123 0.00 -12.01 -12.57
C THR A 123 0.87 -13.15 -13.13
N LYS A 124 0.77 -13.47 -14.43
CA LYS A 124 1.56 -14.55 -15.06
C LYS A 124 3.06 -14.27 -15.07
N TYR A 125 3.47 -13.08 -15.53
CA TYR A 125 4.89 -12.69 -15.59
C TYR A 125 5.49 -12.44 -14.19
N TYR A 126 4.67 -12.09 -13.22
CA TYR A 126 5.10 -11.92 -11.84
C TYR A 126 5.55 -13.24 -11.23
N TRP A 127 4.74 -14.27 -11.31
CA TRP A 127 5.06 -15.58 -10.76
C TRP A 127 6.26 -16.23 -11.45
N SER A 128 6.36 -16.16 -12.77
CA SER A 128 7.52 -16.68 -13.49
C SER A 128 8.82 -15.93 -13.10
N GLY A 129 8.78 -14.61 -13.03
CA GLY A 129 9.92 -13.81 -12.57
C GLY A 129 10.31 -14.11 -11.12
N PHE A 130 9.34 -14.34 -10.25
CA PHE A 130 9.57 -14.72 -8.85
C PHE A 130 10.25 -16.09 -8.73
N PHE A 131 9.77 -17.11 -9.45
CA PHE A 131 10.38 -18.43 -9.43
C PHE A 131 11.77 -18.45 -10.05
N ILE A 132 11.99 -17.74 -11.15
CA ILE A 132 13.31 -17.59 -11.75
C ILE A 132 14.28 -16.93 -10.76
N PHE A 133 13.79 -15.91 -10.06
CA PHE A 133 14.60 -15.19 -9.09
C PHE A 133 14.96 -16.07 -7.88
N LEU A 134 14.01 -16.81 -7.31
CA LEU A 134 14.26 -17.79 -6.24
C LEU A 134 15.27 -18.86 -6.66
N PHE A 135 15.15 -19.35 -7.90
CA PHE A 135 16.09 -20.33 -8.45
C PHE A 135 17.50 -19.73 -8.58
N MET A 136 17.60 -18.50 -9.08
CA MET A 136 18.87 -17.79 -9.18
C MET A 136 19.50 -17.51 -7.81
N GLU A 137 18.69 -17.16 -6.80
CA GLU A 137 19.17 -16.99 -5.43
C GLU A 137 19.70 -18.29 -4.84
N THR A 138 18.96 -19.39 -4.95
CA THR A 138 19.42 -20.69 -4.44
C THR A 138 20.72 -21.13 -5.11
N PHE A 139 20.83 -20.96 -6.43
CA PHE A 139 22.04 -21.29 -7.19
C PHE A 139 23.25 -20.41 -6.81
N LEU A 140 23.01 -19.08 -6.62
CA LEU A 140 24.06 -18.16 -6.19
C LEU A 140 24.54 -18.46 -4.77
N ILE A 141 23.61 -18.79 -3.86
CA ILE A 141 23.92 -19.17 -2.49
C ILE A 141 24.76 -20.44 -2.47
N GLU A 142 24.37 -21.47 -3.22
CA GLU A 142 25.11 -22.72 -3.33
C GLU A 142 26.55 -22.49 -3.86
N LYS A 143 26.68 -21.68 -4.90
CA LYS A 143 28.00 -21.39 -5.50
C LYS A 143 28.89 -20.57 -4.56
N LEU A 144 28.32 -19.59 -3.85
CA LEU A 144 29.07 -18.78 -2.88
C LEU A 144 29.47 -19.59 -1.64
N LEU A 145 28.60 -20.51 -1.18
CA LEU A 145 28.90 -21.44 -0.10
C LEU A 145 30.09 -22.33 -0.46
N ASN A 146 30.08 -22.93 -1.64
CA ASN A 146 31.16 -23.78 -2.11
C ASN A 146 32.50 -23.03 -2.28
N GLN A 147 32.46 -21.73 -2.61
CA GLN A 147 33.66 -20.91 -2.68
C GLN A 147 34.19 -20.50 -1.30
N THR A 148 33.31 -20.21 -0.35
CA THR A 148 33.70 -19.78 1.02
C THR A 148 34.26 -20.93 1.87
N ILE A 149 33.90 -22.17 1.58
CA ILE A 149 34.43 -23.36 2.24
C ILE A 149 35.91 -23.61 1.80
N ASN A 150 36.25 -23.19 0.59
CA ASN A 150 37.59 -23.47 -0.01
C ASN A 150 38.62 -22.32 0.12
N THR A 151 38.25 -21.19 0.70
CA THR A 151 39.19 -20.07 0.84
C THR A 151 39.39 -19.73 2.33
N ASP A 152 40.66 -19.64 2.76
CA ASP A 152 41.10 -19.11 4.06
C ASP A 152 40.80 -17.61 4.20
N ALA A 153 39.54 -17.24 3.99
CA ALA A 153 39.06 -15.87 3.92
C ALA A 153 38.84 -15.26 5.32
N THR A 154 39.90 -15.29 6.16
CA THR A 154 39.91 -14.61 7.48
C THR A 154 39.55 -13.12 7.43
N TYR A 155 39.63 -12.47 6.26
CA TYR A 155 39.34 -11.03 6.09
C TYR A 155 37.87 -10.65 6.10
N PHE A 156 36.96 -11.57 5.72
CA PHE A 156 35.53 -11.32 5.70
C PHE A 156 34.84 -11.50 7.07
N TYR A 157 35.57 -11.93 8.08
CA TYR A 157 35.00 -12.47 9.32
C TYR A 157 35.16 -11.60 10.57
N LYS A 158 35.37 -10.29 10.43
CA LYS A 158 35.10 -9.41 11.58
C LYS A 158 33.60 -9.29 11.76
N HIS A 159 33.11 -9.86 12.86
CA HIS A 159 31.68 -9.90 13.17
C HIS A 159 31.29 -8.83 14.18
N ILE A 160 30.11 -8.24 13.96
CA ILE A 160 29.34 -7.58 15.00
C ILE A 160 28.11 -8.46 15.23
N GLY A 161 28.07 -9.18 16.33
CA GLY A 161 27.11 -10.26 16.50
C GLY A 161 27.36 -11.40 15.51
N MET A 162 26.33 -11.93 14.87
CA MET A 162 26.47 -12.94 13.80
C MET A 162 26.50 -12.35 12.36
N MET A 163 26.48 -11.03 12.22
CA MET A 163 26.49 -10.38 10.92
C MET A 163 27.89 -9.89 10.58
N ASN A 164 28.38 -10.18 9.37
CA ASN A 164 29.59 -9.56 8.87
C ASN A 164 29.35 -8.12 8.37
N TYR A 165 30.39 -7.31 8.31
CA TYR A 165 30.29 -5.92 7.88
C TYR A 165 29.59 -5.71 6.53
N PRO A 166 29.89 -6.48 5.45
CA PRO A 166 29.19 -6.32 4.18
C PRO A 166 27.69 -6.51 4.29
N SER A 167 27.20 -7.48 5.05
CA SER A 167 25.77 -7.73 5.26
C SER A 167 25.09 -6.56 5.98
N ILE A 168 25.75 -5.98 6.98
CA ILE A 168 25.24 -4.82 7.71
C ILE A 168 25.13 -3.62 6.76
N TYR A 169 26.16 -3.33 5.96
CA TYR A 169 26.14 -2.22 5.01
C TYR A 169 25.04 -2.38 3.96
N VAL A 170 24.89 -3.56 3.36
CA VAL A 170 23.84 -3.82 2.37
C VAL A 170 22.46 -3.67 3.01
N SER A 171 22.26 -4.19 4.22
CA SER A 171 20.99 -4.07 4.96
C SER A 171 20.65 -2.61 5.25
N LEU A 172 21.62 -1.81 5.71
CA LEU A 172 21.44 -0.38 5.94
C LEU A 172 21.08 0.37 4.65
N ILE A 173 21.80 0.11 3.55
CA ILE A 173 21.50 0.71 2.24
C ILE A 173 20.07 0.39 1.82
N CYS A 174 19.63 -0.86 1.98
CA CYS A 174 18.27 -1.27 1.66
C CYS A 174 17.21 -0.57 2.54
N ILE A 175 17.46 -0.45 3.83
CA ILE A 175 16.58 0.26 4.76
C ILE A 175 16.49 1.74 4.40
N PHE A 176 17.62 2.41 4.14
CA PHE A 176 17.63 3.80 3.68
C PHE A 176 16.90 3.99 2.36
N TYR A 177 17.08 3.08 1.40
CA TYR A 177 16.35 3.12 0.13
C TYR A 177 14.84 3.00 0.34
N LEU A 178 14.38 2.06 1.17
CA LEU A 178 12.97 1.89 1.50
C LEU A 178 12.39 3.14 2.20
N LEU A 179 13.15 3.72 3.13
CA LEU A 179 12.77 4.93 3.83
C LEU A 179 12.63 6.11 2.86
N ALA A 180 13.63 6.36 2.03
CA ALA A 180 13.60 7.42 1.01
C ALA A 180 12.41 7.24 0.05
N LYS A 181 12.15 6.00 -0.37
CA LYS A 181 11.03 5.68 -1.25
C LYS A 181 9.67 5.80 -0.56
N TYR A 182 9.61 5.51 0.73
CA TYR A 182 8.40 5.75 1.53
C TYR A 182 8.11 7.25 1.64
N ILE A 183 9.11 8.06 1.98
CA ILE A 183 8.98 9.52 2.07
C ILE A 183 8.51 10.10 0.71
N SER A 184 9.08 9.64 -0.39
CA SER A 184 8.74 10.15 -1.74
C SER A 184 7.37 9.70 -2.26
N LYS A 185 6.94 8.48 -1.96
CA LYS A 185 5.72 7.88 -2.55
C LYS A 185 4.57 7.68 -1.57
N GLY A 186 4.82 7.67 -0.26
CA GLY A 186 3.82 7.56 0.78
C GLY A 186 2.95 6.29 0.74
N LYS A 187 3.48 5.17 0.22
CA LYS A 187 2.69 3.94 0.09
C LYS A 187 2.71 3.14 1.38
N ILE A 188 1.54 2.81 1.91
CA ILE A 188 1.35 2.03 3.14
C ILE A 188 2.10 0.69 3.11
N LEU A 189 2.05 -0.02 1.98
CA LEU A 189 2.73 -1.30 1.81
C LEU A 189 4.27 -1.22 1.91
N MET A 190 4.87 -0.05 1.74
CA MET A 190 6.33 0.14 1.93
C MET A 190 6.72 0.19 3.41
N ILE A 191 5.83 0.63 4.27
CA ILE A 191 6.08 0.68 5.73
C ILE A 191 6.29 -0.73 6.27
N LYS A 192 5.42 -1.67 5.88
CA LYS A 192 5.56 -3.05 6.34
C LYS A 192 6.90 -3.65 5.96
N THR A 193 7.30 -3.50 4.68
CA THR A 193 8.60 -4.02 4.21
C THR A 193 9.78 -3.39 4.95
N LEU A 194 9.71 -2.08 5.23
CA LEU A 194 10.74 -1.38 6.00
C LEU A 194 10.88 -1.98 7.41
N PHE A 195 9.78 -2.03 8.16
CA PHE A 195 9.83 -2.49 9.54
C PHE A 195 10.04 -4.01 9.67
N SER A 196 9.51 -4.82 8.75
CA SER A 196 9.81 -6.25 8.70
C SER A 196 11.28 -6.51 8.41
N SER A 197 11.90 -5.72 7.52
CA SER A 197 13.34 -5.81 7.25
C SER A 197 14.18 -5.45 8.47
N ILE A 198 13.80 -4.40 9.22
CA ILE A 198 14.47 -4.05 10.48
C ILE A 198 14.34 -5.18 11.51
N SER A 199 13.15 -5.76 11.65
CA SER A 199 12.92 -6.88 12.58
C SER A 199 13.74 -8.10 12.22
N ILE A 200 13.82 -8.43 10.93
CA ILE A 200 14.64 -9.56 10.45
C ILE A 200 16.14 -9.27 10.70
N MET A 201 16.61 -8.06 10.43
CA MET A 201 17.97 -7.67 10.72
C MET A 201 18.31 -7.83 12.22
N LEU A 202 17.40 -7.45 13.12
CA LEU A 202 17.56 -7.67 14.56
C LEU A 202 17.54 -9.16 14.92
N ALA A 203 16.65 -9.96 14.31
CA ALA A 203 16.62 -11.41 14.49
C ALA A 203 17.98 -12.04 14.15
N LEU A 204 18.57 -11.59 13.07
CA LEU A 204 19.83 -12.09 12.58
C LEU A 204 21.02 -11.62 13.43
N TYR A 205 20.96 -10.40 13.92
CA TYR A 205 21.98 -9.87 14.85
C TYR A 205 22.00 -10.64 16.17
N PHE A 206 20.82 -10.97 16.71
CA PHE A 206 20.66 -11.71 17.97
C PHE A 206 20.46 -13.23 17.79
N SER A 207 20.87 -13.77 16.66
CA SER A 207 20.62 -15.19 16.32
C SER A 207 21.31 -16.19 17.24
N ASN A 208 22.36 -15.78 17.96
CA ASN A 208 22.98 -16.60 19.03
C ASN A 208 22.02 -16.89 20.19
N ILE A 209 21.01 -16.06 20.38
CA ILE A 209 20.04 -16.15 21.45
C ILE A 209 18.73 -16.67 20.85
N LEU A 210 18.45 -17.97 21.00
CA LEU A 210 17.28 -18.66 20.42
C LEU A 210 15.96 -17.93 20.61
N PRO A 211 15.60 -17.48 21.83
CA PRO A 211 14.33 -16.78 22.01
C PRO A 211 14.29 -15.45 21.30
N ALA A 212 15.41 -14.72 21.24
CA ALA A 212 15.50 -13.44 20.55
C ALA A 212 15.26 -13.57 19.06
N PHE A 213 15.89 -14.54 18.42
CA PHE A 213 15.72 -14.84 17.01
C PHE A 213 14.24 -15.05 16.65
N SER A 214 13.58 -15.99 17.34
CA SER A 214 12.17 -16.30 17.11
C SER A 214 11.25 -15.12 17.41
N LEU A 215 11.57 -14.34 18.43
CA LEU A 215 10.83 -13.16 18.85
C LEU A 215 10.82 -12.09 17.76
N PHE A 216 11.98 -11.79 17.16
CA PHE A 216 12.06 -10.79 16.11
C PHE A 216 11.42 -11.26 14.78
N PHE A 217 11.46 -12.56 14.46
CA PHE A 217 10.67 -13.11 13.36
C PHE A 217 9.17 -13.02 13.62
N LEU A 218 8.72 -13.27 14.85
CA LEU A 218 7.33 -13.04 15.24
C LEU A 218 6.95 -11.57 15.11
N SER A 219 7.83 -10.64 15.50
CA SER A 219 7.56 -9.20 15.30
C SER A 219 7.44 -8.83 13.83
N ALA A 220 8.29 -9.39 12.94
CA ALA A 220 8.23 -9.14 11.51
C ALA A 220 6.91 -9.59 10.91
N ILE A 221 6.43 -10.79 11.25
CA ILE A 221 5.15 -11.30 10.72
C ILE A 221 3.94 -10.58 11.32
N LEU A 222 4.00 -10.17 12.58
CA LEU A 222 2.96 -9.33 13.18
C LEU A 222 2.86 -7.97 12.50
N ILE A 223 3.97 -7.34 12.15
CA ILE A 223 4.00 -6.10 11.38
C ILE A 223 3.37 -6.31 10.01
N GLU A 224 3.74 -7.40 9.31
CA GLU A 224 3.13 -7.77 8.03
C GLU A 224 1.60 -7.94 8.17
N PHE A 225 1.13 -8.64 9.19
CA PHE A 225 -0.28 -8.86 9.46
C PHE A 225 -1.04 -7.56 9.71
N VAL A 226 -0.60 -6.78 10.70
CA VAL A 226 -1.28 -5.55 11.13
C VAL A 226 -1.34 -4.53 9.99
N VAL A 227 -0.23 -4.31 9.28
CA VAL A 227 -0.21 -3.36 8.16
C VAL A 227 -1.02 -3.87 6.98
N THR A 228 -1.06 -5.19 6.72
CA THR A 228 -1.90 -5.76 5.67
C THR A 228 -3.38 -5.58 5.99
N VAL A 229 -3.80 -5.89 7.23
CA VAL A 229 -5.19 -5.65 7.69
C VAL A 229 -5.55 -4.17 7.60
N TYR A 230 -4.66 -3.28 8.07
CA TYR A 230 -4.88 -1.84 7.93
C TYR A 230 -5.01 -1.42 6.47
N TYR A 231 -4.18 -1.95 5.57
CA TYR A 231 -4.27 -1.67 4.13
C TYR A 231 -5.59 -2.13 3.53
N VAL A 232 -6.08 -3.33 3.90
CA VAL A 232 -7.40 -3.83 3.48
C VAL A 232 -8.51 -2.86 3.91
N PHE A 233 -8.49 -2.40 5.17
CA PHE A 233 -9.46 -1.38 5.62
C PHE A 233 -9.29 -0.06 4.88
N TYR A 234 -8.07 0.33 4.54
CA TYR A 234 -7.79 1.55 3.79
C TYR A 234 -8.37 1.48 2.38
N ILE A 235 -8.07 0.41 1.59
CA ILE A 235 -8.57 0.27 0.21
C ILE A 235 -10.09 0.07 0.15
N ARG A 236 -10.72 -0.46 1.22
CA ARG A 236 -12.17 -0.60 1.31
C ARG A 236 -12.90 0.73 1.21
N TYR A 237 -12.28 1.82 1.65
CA TYR A 237 -12.91 3.14 1.73
C TYR A 237 -12.23 4.22 0.90
N LYS A 238 -11.08 3.93 0.31
CA LYS A 238 -10.32 4.87 -0.51
C LYS A 238 -9.84 4.25 -1.81
N ASN A 239 -9.83 5.07 -2.87
CA ASN A 239 -9.11 4.74 -4.10
C ASN A 239 -7.63 5.13 -3.90
N GLU A 240 -6.72 4.15 -3.97
CA GLU A 240 -5.28 4.36 -3.72
C GLU A 240 -4.63 5.23 -4.81
N GLU A 241 -5.03 5.07 -6.07
CA GLU A 241 -4.43 5.78 -7.19
C GLU A 241 -4.77 7.26 -7.19
N LEU A 242 -6.02 7.59 -6.92
CA LEU A 242 -6.51 8.97 -6.90
C LEU A 242 -6.39 9.61 -5.51
N ASN A 243 -6.19 8.81 -4.46
CA ASN A 243 -6.17 9.23 -3.05
C ASN A 243 -7.45 9.97 -2.61
N VAL A 244 -8.59 9.57 -3.17
CA VAL A 244 -9.92 10.06 -2.79
C VAL A 244 -10.75 8.94 -2.17
N ALA A 245 -11.80 9.30 -1.45
CA ALA A 245 -12.77 8.36 -0.93
C ALA A 245 -13.44 7.60 -2.10
N ASN A 246 -13.85 6.37 -1.86
CA ASN A 246 -14.56 5.56 -2.84
C ASN A 246 -16.08 5.48 -2.53
N LEU A 247 -16.83 4.74 -3.34
CA LEU A 247 -18.25 4.54 -3.19
C LEU A 247 -18.66 3.99 -1.81
N ASN A 248 -17.89 3.05 -1.25
CA ASN A 248 -18.20 2.51 0.09
C ASN A 248 -18.10 3.58 1.18
N MET A 249 -17.16 4.52 1.02
CA MET A 249 -17.04 5.65 1.94
C MET A 249 -18.21 6.64 1.77
N PHE A 250 -18.67 6.86 0.54
CA PHE A 250 -19.84 7.66 0.27
C PHE A 250 -21.08 7.09 1.01
N TYR A 251 -21.36 5.80 0.86
CA TYR A 251 -22.48 5.17 1.57
C TYR A 251 -22.35 5.28 3.09
N LYS A 252 -21.18 4.96 3.63
CA LYS A 252 -20.91 5.08 5.07
C LYS A 252 -21.08 6.50 5.61
N GLU A 253 -20.62 7.50 4.88
CA GLU A 253 -20.77 8.89 5.31
C GLU A 253 -22.19 9.42 5.13
N SER A 254 -22.86 9.06 4.05
CA SER A 254 -24.24 9.48 3.78
C SER A 254 -25.24 8.93 4.81
N GLU A 255 -24.98 7.73 5.35
CA GLU A 255 -25.82 7.13 6.39
C GLU A 255 -25.56 7.67 7.79
N LYS A 256 -24.26 7.93 8.11
CA LYS A 256 -23.86 8.23 9.49
C LYS A 256 -23.56 9.70 9.76
N LYS A 257 -23.12 10.45 8.75
CA LYS A 257 -22.57 11.80 8.92
C LYS A 257 -23.36 12.89 8.18
N TYR A 258 -24.09 12.50 7.14
CA TYR A 258 -24.85 13.46 6.40
C TYR A 258 -26.17 13.75 7.11
N PRO A 259 -26.63 15.01 7.08
CA PRO A 259 -27.96 15.34 7.58
C PRO A 259 -29.03 14.62 6.73
N PRO A 260 -30.27 14.55 7.21
CA PRO A 260 -31.37 13.94 6.47
C PRO A 260 -31.56 14.53 5.07
N LYS A 261 -31.15 15.79 4.87
CA LYS A 261 -31.17 16.47 3.57
C LYS A 261 -29.74 16.73 3.11
N TYR A 262 -29.40 16.18 1.98
CA TYR A 262 -28.15 16.44 1.27
C TYR A 262 -28.39 16.33 -0.23
N SER A 263 -27.51 16.96 -1.02
CA SER A 263 -27.51 16.86 -2.46
C SER A 263 -26.20 16.23 -2.94
N ILE A 264 -26.28 15.50 -4.03
CA ILE A 264 -25.10 14.95 -4.70
C ILE A 264 -25.09 15.42 -6.15
N THR A 265 -23.89 15.51 -6.71
CA THR A 265 -23.70 15.62 -8.15
C THR A 265 -22.95 14.39 -8.64
N LEU A 266 -23.57 13.63 -9.52
CA LEU A 266 -22.91 12.57 -10.26
C LEU A 266 -22.30 13.20 -11.51
N LEU A 267 -20.99 13.02 -11.71
CA LEU A 267 -20.21 13.64 -12.74
C LEU A 267 -19.51 12.57 -13.58
N TYR A 268 -19.72 12.58 -14.91
CA TYR A 268 -19.04 11.72 -15.87
C TYR A 268 -18.06 12.55 -16.70
N ILE A 269 -16.89 11.96 -16.99
CA ILE A 269 -15.93 12.52 -17.93
C ILE A 269 -16.39 12.14 -19.34
N ASP A 270 -16.69 13.12 -20.17
CA ASP A 270 -17.13 12.87 -21.54
C ASP A 270 -16.00 12.20 -22.36
N ASP A 271 -16.38 11.32 -23.28
CA ASP A 271 -15.46 10.56 -24.16
C ASP A 271 -14.33 9.79 -23.45
N TYR A 272 -14.54 9.35 -22.23
CA TYR A 272 -13.52 8.70 -21.39
C TYR A 272 -12.83 7.51 -22.09
N GLU A 273 -13.58 6.62 -22.74
CA GLU A 273 -13.00 5.46 -23.43
C GLU A 273 -12.07 5.87 -24.58
N ARG A 274 -12.43 6.93 -25.32
CA ARG A 274 -11.59 7.48 -26.39
C ARG A 274 -10.30 8.06 -25.83
N LEU A 275 -10.40 8.75 -24.68
CA LEU A 275 -9.24 9.28 -23.98
C LEU A 275 -8.34 8.16 -23.44
N LEU A 276 -8.93 7.11 -22.88
CA LEU A 276 -8.19 5.95 -22.37
C LEU A 276 -7.43 5.24 -23.50
N LYS A 277 -8.06 5.01 -24.65
CA LYS A 277 -7.42 4.43 -25.85
C LYS A 277 -6.27 5.29 -26.37
N ARG A 278 -6.44 6.61 -26.37
CA ARG A 278 -5.44 7.55 -26.92
C ARG A 278 -4.24 7.75 -26.00
N PHE A 279 -4.45 7.87 -24.71
CA PHE A 279 -3.41 8.30 -23.77
C PHE A 279 -2.89 7.18 -22.86
N GLY A 280 -3.61 6.09 -22.77
CA GLY A 280 -3.31 4.98 -21.87
C GLY A 280 -3.59 5.30 -20.39
N GLU A 281 -3.66 4.26 -19.59
CA GLU A 281 -4.12 4.29 -18.19
C GLU A 281 -3.32 5.26 -17.30
N ARG A 282 -1.97 5.26 -17.43
CA ARG A 282 -1.10 6.11 -16.58
C ARG A 282 -1.37 7.60 -16.76
N LYS A 283 -1.57 8.05 -18.00
CA LYS A 283 -1.86 9.46 -18.29
C LYS A 283 -3.27 9.83 -17.87
N ILE A 284 -4.23 8.91 -18.01
CA ILE A 284 -5.59 9.12 -17.51
C ILE A 284 -5.65 9.27 -15.99
N ILE A 285 -4.89 8.50 -15.23
CA ILE A 285 -4.79 8.69 -13.78
C ILE A 285 -4.23 10.07 -13.44
N LEU A 286 -3.21 10.53 -14.15
CA LEU A 286 -2.66 11.87 -13.98
C LEU A 286 -3.71 12.94 -14.28
N LEU A 287 -4.43 12.80 -15.40
CA LEU A 287 -5.53 13.67 -15.80
C LEU A 287 -6.60 13.76 -14.71
N LYS A 288 -7.05 12.62 -14.20
CA LYS A 288 -8.02 12.57 -13.08
C LYS A 288 -7.51 13.33 -11.85
N LYS A 289 -6.22 13.22 -11.51
CA LYS A 289 -5.64 13.98 -10.39
C LYS A 289 -5.67 15.49 -10.63
N MET A 290 -5.36 15.94 -11.85
CA MET A 290 -5.46 17.35 -12.22
C MET A 290 -6.90 17.83 -12.15
N PHE A 291 -7.82 17.01 -12.62
CA PHE A 291 -9.26 17.22 -12.59
C PHE A 291 -9.79 17.36 -11.14
N LEU A 292 -9.44 16.44 -10.27
CA LEU A 292 -9.79 16.50 -8.83
C LEU A 292 -9.27 17.78 -8.17
N LYS A 293 -8.04 18.18 -8.49
CA LYS A 293 -7.46 19.44 -8.01
C LYS A 293 -8.25 20.67 -8.51
N LYS A 294 -8.70 20.64 -9.77
CA LYS A 294 -9.52 21.72 -10.34
C LYS A 294 -10.87 21.81 -9.62
N ILE A 295 -11.57 20.68 -9.45
CA ILE A 295 -12.86 20.62 -8.72
C ILE A 295 -12.70 21.19 -7.31
N SER A 296 -11.70 20.72 -6.55
CA SER A 296 -11.45 21.19 -5.18
C SER A 296 -11.11 22.69 -5.10
N LYS A 297 -10.50 23.25 -6.16
CA LYS A 297 -10.19 24.68 -6.24
C LYS A 297 -11.44 25.50 -6.59
N THR A 298 -12.28 25.01 -7.49
CA THR A 298 -13.51 25.69 -7.91
C THR A 298 -14.57 25.66 -6.83
N CYS A 299 -14.73 24.52 -6.14
CA CYS A 299 -15.69 24.37 -5.05
C CYS A 299 -14.98 23.89 -3.76
N PRO A 300 -14.42 24.79 -2.93
CA PRO A 300 -13.76 24.43 -1.69
C PRO A 300 -14.75 23.74 -0.71
N GLY A 301 -14.29 22.64 -0.09
CA GLY A 301 -15.08 21.90 0.89
C GLY A 301 -16.03 20.85 0.31
N VAL A 302 -16.13 20.72 -1.02
CA VAL A 302 -16.90 19.64 -1.65
C VAL A 302 -16.25 18.29 -1.31
N LYS A 303 -17.06 17.31 -0.93
CA LYS A 303 -16.60 15.94 -0.72
C LYS A 303 -16.61 15.19 -2.04
N ILE A 304 -15.47 14.62 -2.42
CA ILE A 304 -15.30 13.93 -3.70
C ILE A 304 -15.12 12.44 -3.43
N TYR A 305 -15.89 11.62 -4.15
CA TYR A 305 -15.81 10.17 -4.09
C TYR A 305 -15.61 9.60 -5.50
N ASN A 306 -14.71 8.63 -5.62
CA ASN A 306 -14.57 7.87 -6.84
C ASN A 306 -15.73 6.88 -6.95
N TYR A 307 -16.49 6.95 -8.03
CA TYR A 307 -17.63 6.06 -8.29
C TYR A 307 -17.24 4.93 -9.25
N GLN A 308 -16.89 5.30 -10.47
CA GLN A 308 -16.46 4.41 -11.53
C GLN A 308 -15.16 4.94 -12.16
N ASP A 309 -14.66 4.24 -13.16
CA ASP A 309 -13.43 4.67 -13.83
C ASP A 309 -13.57 6.04 -14.52
N ASP A 310 -14.74 6.36 -15.02
CA ASP A 310 -15.09 7.61 -15.71
C ASP A 310 -15.93 8.55 -14.87
N ALA A 311 -16.31 8.17 -13.62
CA ALA A 311 -17.32 8.88 -12.85
C ALA A 311 -16.88 9.22 -11.42
N LEU A 312 -17.32 10.40 -10.95
CA LEU A 312 -17.14 10.91 -9.60
C LEU A 312 -18.49 11.29 -8.97
N ILE A 313 -18.60 11.11 -7.65
CA ILE A 313 -19.70 11.66 -6.86
C ILE A 313 -19.16 12.87 -6.08
N LEU A 314 -19.85 13.99 -6.19
CA LEU A 314 -19.61 15.20 -5.41
C LEU A 314 -20.70 15.32 -4.37
N GLY A 315 -20.34 15.29 -3.08
CA GLY A 315 -21.28 15.38 -1.96
C GLY A 315 -21.37 16.80 -1.41
N PHE A 316 -22.60 17.33 -1.38
CA PHE A 316 -22.92 18.66 -0.86
C PHE A 316 -23.82 18.51 0.35
N VAL A 317 -23.31 18.89 1.52
CA VAL A 317 -23.98 18.77 2.81
C VAL A 317 -24.63 20.10 3.15
N ASN A 318 -25.90 20.10 3.59
CA ASN A 318 -26.68 21.30 3.94
C ASN A 318 -26.89 22.29 2.79
N ILE A 319 -26.88 21.84 1.55
CA ILE A 319 -27.06 22.65 0.35
C ILE A 319 -28.31 22.18 -0.39
N LYS A 320 -29.17 23.11 -0.76
CA LYS A 320 -30.39 22.84 -1.53
C LYS A 320 -30.07 22.49 -2.99
N THR A 321 -31.01 21.82 -3.67
CA THR A 321 -30.82 21.36 -5.07
C THR A 321 -30.43 22.50 -6.01
N ASN A 322 -31.03 23.68 -5.90
CA ASN A 322 -30.74 24.81 -6.80
C ASN A 322 -29.33 25.33 -6.60
N GLU A 323 -28.92 25.54 -5.36
CA GLU A 323 -27.55 25.97 -5.04
C GLU A 323 -26.52 24.88 -5.42
N CYS A 324 -26.84 23.59 -5.22
CA CYS A 324 -26.02 22.49 -5.68
C CYS A 324 -25.88 22.49 -7.21
N PHE A 325 -26.97 22.82 -7.92
CA PHE A 325 -26.96 22.92 -9.38
C PHE A 325 -26.06 24.05 -9.87
N GLU A 326 -26.13 25.23 -9.24
CA GLU A 326 -25.26 26.36 -9.56
C GLU A 326 -23.77 26.00 -9.37
N LYS A 327 -23.42 25.39 -8.24
CA LYS A 327 -22.07 24.91 -7.96
C LYS A 327 -21.62 23.83 -8.95
N ALA A 328 -22.51 22.92 -9.31
CA ALA A 328 -22.24 21.91 -10.32
C ALA A 328 -21.95 22.56 -11.68
N GLU A 329 -22.77 23.54 -12.09
CA GLU A 329 -22.60 24.27 -13.34
C GLU A 329 -21.30 25.09 -13.36
N GLU A 330 -20.90 25.67 -12.23
CA GLU A 330 -19.62 26.34 -12.05
C GLU A 330 -18.45 25.37 -12.26
N ILE A 331 -18.53 24.16 -11.67
CA ILE A 331 -17.52 23.11 -11.88
C ILE A 331 -17.46 22.71 -13.36
N ARG A 332 -18.60 22.47 -14.02
CA ARG A 332 -18.64 22.10 -15.43
C ARG A 332 -17.95 23.14 -16.31
N ARG A 333 -18.30 24.42 -16.13
CA ARG A 333 -17.70 25.53 -16.88
C ARG A 333 -16.20 25.64 -16.61
N ALA A 334 -15.80 25.57 -15.35
CA ALA A 334 -14.40 25.63 -14.96
C ALA A 334 -13.56 24.51 -15.58
N ILE A 335 -14.12 23.32 -15.77
CA ILE A 335 -13.47 22.20 -16.43
C ILE A 335 -13.40 22.44 -17.94
N ALA A 336 -14.52 22.77 -18.56
CA ALA A 336 -14.63 22.98 -19.99
C ALA A 336 -13.70 24.11 -20.52
N THR A 337 -13.44 25.12 -19.69
CA THR A 337 -12.50 26.21 -19.99
C THR A 337 -11.05 25.93 -19.65
N SER A 338 -10.78 24.81 -18.95
CA SER A 338 -9.42 24.49 -18.52
C SER A 338 -8.66 23.70 -19.57
N ILE A 339 -7.39 24.05 -19.74
CA ILE A 339 -6.44 23.30 -20.56
C ILE A 339 -5.63 22.41 -19.61
N PHE A 340 -5.68 21.11 -19.83
CA PHE A 340 -4.92 20.11 -19.09
C PHE A 340 -3.65 19.77 -19.86
N VAL A 341 -2.50 20.02 -19.27
CA VAL A 341 -1.19 19.85 -19.94
C VAL A 341 -0.51 18.61 -19.36
N PHE A 342 -0.20 17.64 -20.19
CA PHE A 342 0.54 16.44 -19.81
C PHE A 342 2.04 16.56 -20.04
N ASN A 343 2.41 17.17 -21.19
CA ASN A 343 3.77 17.50 -21.61
C ASN A 343 3.68 18.77 -22.46
N GLU A 344 4.80 19.39 -22.78
CA GLU A 344 4.88 20.65 -23.55
C GLU A 344 4.05 20.66 -24.83
N ASN A 345 3.85 19.49 -25.48
CA ASN A 345 3.12 19.36 -26.77
C ASN A 345 1.71 18.76 -26.64
N ASN A 346 1.22 18.39 -25.41
CA ASN A 346 -0.07 17.75 -25.25
C ASN A 346 -1.00 18.59 -24.38
N HIS A 347 -1.75 19.44 -25.03
CA HIS A 347 -2.84 20.23 -24.46
C HIS A 347 -4.17 19.50 -24.68
N LEU A 348 -4.92 19.30 -23.62
CA LEU A 348 -6.21 18.62 -23.69
C LEU A 348 -7.29 19.48 -23.05
N GLN A 349 -8.35 19.73 -23.79
CA GLN A 349 -9.58 20.30 -23.26
C GLN A 349 -10.60 19.19 -23.11
N LEU A 350 -11.28 19.18 -21.98
CA LEU A 350 -12.24 18.14 -21.60
C LEU A 350 -13.57 18.75 -21.23
N THR A 351 -14.61 17.97 -21.43
CA THR A 351 -15.94 18.30 -20.96
C THR A 351 -16.44 17.24 -19.97
N VAL A 352 -17.44 17.60 -19.21
CA VAL A 352 -18.11 16.73 -18.26
C VAL A 352 -19.61 16.91 -18.35
N SER A 353 -20.29 15.80 -18.19
CA SER A 353 -21.74 15.77 -18.03
C SER A 353 -22.09 15.39 -16.61
N GLN A 354 -23.05 16.06 -16.01
CA GLN A 354 -23.35 15.87 -14.60
C GLN A 354 -24.84 15.97 -14.28
N CYS A 355 -25.24 15.26 -13.22
CA CYS A 355 -26.61 15.28 -12.73
C CYS A 355 -26.65 15.58 -11.24
N VAL A 356 -27.45 16.53 -10.83
CA VAL A 356 -27.73 16.87 -9.44
C VAL A 356 -28.95 16.13 -8.96
N SER A 357 -28.83 15.44 -7.82
CA SER A 357 -29.91 14.71 -7.16
C SER A 357 -29.90 15.02 -5.66
N GLU A 358 -31.07 15.38 -5.13
CA GLU A 358 -31.27 15.63 -3.69
C GLU A 358 -31.90 14.39 -3.03
N LYS A 359 -31.53 14.12 -1.78
CA LYS A 359 -32.15 13.07 -0.99
C LYS A 359 -33.61 13.48 -0.67
N LYS A 360 -34.58 12.72 -1.19
CA LYS A 360 -36.00 12.86 -0.92
C LYS A 360 -36.38 12.06 0.34
N ARG A 361 -37.50 12.40 0.96
CA ARG A 361 -38.04 11.64 2.12
C ARG A 361 -38.36 10.18 1.76
N SER A 362 -38.70 9.92 0.50
CA SER A 362 -38.99 8.59 -0.05
C SER A 362 -37.75 7.72 -0.29
N ASP A 363 -36.56 8.28 -0.22
CA ASP A 363 -35.34 7.53 -0.48
C ASP A 363 -34.89 6.78 0.80
N ASN A 364 -34.91 5.47 0.75
CA ASN A 364 -34.51 4.62 1.88
C ASN A 364 -33.03 4.73 2.20
N ASN A 365 -32.19 4.89 1.17
CA ASN A 365 -30.72 4.92 1.29
C ASN A 365 -30.08 5.87 0.27
N ALA A 366 -28.77 6.04 0.37
CA ALA A 366 -27.99 6.86 -0.54
C ALA A 366 -27.90 6.27 -1.96
N GLU A 367 -28.08 4.97 -2.08
CA GLU A 367 -28.08 4.27 -3.37
C GLU A 367 -29.26 4.71 -4.25
N ALA A 368 -30.46 4.88 -3.68
CA ALA A 368 -31.63 5.37 -4.41
C ALA A 368 -31.40 6.77 -4.99
N VAL A 369 -30.73 7.65 -4.23
CA VAL A 369 -30.36 9.00 -4.70
C VAL A 369 -29.38 8.92 -5.88
N LEU A 370 -28.40 8.02 -5.79
CA LEU A 370 -27.38 7.84 -6.82
C LEU A 370 -27.96 7.22 -8.10
N GLN A 371 -28.79 6.18 -7.97
CA GLN A 371 -29.47 5.54 -9.11
C GLN A 371 -30.36 6.51 -9.88
N ARG A 372 -31.08 7.37 -9.17
CA ARG A 372 -31.89 8.42 -9.79
C ARG A 372 -31.03 9.39 -10.60
N ALA A 373 -29.89 9.83 -10.03
CA ALA A 373 -28.95 10.69 -10.74
C ALA A 373 -28.39 10.00 -11.99
N GLU A 374 -28.04 8.72 -11.89
CA GLU A 374 -27.46 7.93 -12.98
C GLU A 374 -28.46 7.75 -14.15
N ILE A 375 -29.70 7.40 -13.83
CA ILE A 375 -30.76 7.24 -14.84
C ILE A 375 -30.99 8.56 -15.58
N SER A 376 -31.09 9.68 -14.84
CA SER A 376 -31.31 11.00 -15.44
C SER A 376 -30.15 11.44 -16.30
N LEU A 377 -28.91 11.21 -15.84
CA LEU A 377 -27.70 11.56 -16.58
C LEU A 377 -27.55 10.72 -17.85
N LYS A 378 -27.76 9.40 -17.77
CA LYS A 378 -27.73 8.51 -18.94
C LYS A 378 -28.75 8.87 -20.01
N LYS A 379 -29.95 9.32 -19.61
CA LYS A 379 -30.97 9.81 -20.55
C LYS A 379 -30.50 11.09 -21.24
N ALA A 380 -29.96 12.03 -20.50
CA ALA A 380 -29.52 13.32 -21.03
C ALA A 380 -28.29 13.16 -21.97
N CYS A 381 -27.32 12.33 -21.60
CA CYS A 381 -26.10 12.07 -22.40
C CYS A 381 -26.36 11.36 -23.73
N LYS A 382 -27.57 10.80 -23.96
CA LYS A 382 -27.95 10.27 -25.30
C LYS A 382 -28.12 11.38 -26.35
N PHE A 383 -28.47 12.58 -25.94
CA PHE A 383 -28.77 13.70 -26.82
C PHE A 383 -27.64 14.72 -26.88
N THR A 384 -27.07 15.04 -25.72
CA THR A 384 -26.05 16.08 -25.61
C THR A 384 -25.02 15.72 -24.57
N ARG A 385 -23.81 16.23 -24.75
CA ARG A 385 -22.72 16.16 -23.76
C ARG A 385 -22.42 17.55 -23.20
N ASN A 386 -21.55 17.64 -22.22
CA ASN A 386 -21.19 18.89 -21.56
C ASN A 386 -22.42 19.62 -20.99
N ILE A 387 -23.22 18.91 -20.19
CA ILE A 387 -24.48 19.40 -19.64
C ILE A 387 -24.57 19.16 -18.13
N THR A 388 -25.42 19.96 -17.47
CA THR A 388 -25.85 19.75 -16.10
C THR A 388 -27.36 19.55 -16.08
N VAL A 389 -27.84 18.46 -15.48
CA VAL A 389 -29.28 18.15 -15.37
C VAL A 389 -29.68 17.94 -13.91
N LYS A 390 -30.97 18.04 -13.62
CA LYS A 390 -31.57 17.70 -12.31
C LYS A 390 -32.33 16.40 -12.41
N ALA A 391 -32.27 15.57 -11.31
CA ALA A 391 -32.96 14.28 -11.20
C ALA A 391 -34.25 14.39 -10.39
#